data_6a8b49106a5b8cb66c5cd644fd8c6e81
#
_entry.id   6a8b49106a5b8cb66c5cd644fd8c6e81
#
_cell.length_a   1.000
_cell.length_b   1.000
_cell.length_c   1.000
_cell.angle_alpha   90.00
_cell.angle_beta   90.00
_cell.angle_gamma   90.00
#
_symmetry.space_group_name_H-M   'P 1'
#
loop_
_entity.id
_entity.type
_entity.pdbx_description
1 polymer ?
#
loop_
_entity_poly.entity_id
_entity_poly.type
_entity_poly.pdbx_seq_one_letter_code
_entity_poly.pdbx_strand_id
1 'polypeptide(L)'
;MVFSRQAWPLKIATFNINNINKRLHNLMAWLAREQPDVVCLQELKVEQRAFPASALRDLGYRGVWLGERSWNGVAILARECDPVLTRSSLPGDLNDRQSRYIEAAVNGVLITSIYLPNGNPQPGPKFDFKLAWFERLIEHAAELIKAGVPVVLAGDYNVVPTVQDIYPTRSLDNNALIQPQSRQAYARLLAQGWTDALRKLQPEGRL
;
A
#
# COMPACT_ATOMS: atom_id res chain seq x y z
N MET A 1 -30.96 -3.06 21.61
CA MET A 1 -30.02 -1.98 21.96
C MET A 1 -28.97 -1.93 20.89
N VAL A 2 -29.02 -0.93 20.01
CA VAL A 2 -27.98 -0.71 19.01
C VAL A 2 -26.92 0.16 19.70
N PHE A 3 -25.81 -0.43 20.11
CA PHE A 3 -24.65 0.35 20.54
C PHE A 3 -24.11 1.08 19.32
N SER A 4 -24.35 2.37 19.20
CA SER A 4 -23.60 3.23 18.31
C SER A 4 -22.14 3.21 18.80
N ARG A 5 -21.27 2.41 18.16
CA ARG A 5 -19.83 2.57 18.34
C ARG A 5 -19.52 3.99 17.87
N GLN A 6 -19.16 4.84 18.80
CA GLN A 6 -18.55 6.13 18.51
C GLN A 6 -17.36 5.83 17.63
N ALA A 7 -17.41 6.27 16.36
CA ALA A 7 -16.32 6.04 15.40
C ALA A 7 -15.13 6.89 15.86
N TRP A 8 -14.20 6.29 16.60
CA TRP A 8 -12.91 6.91 16.88
C TRP A 8 -12.17 7.10 15.56
N PRO A 9 -11.51 8.24 15.34
CA PRO A 9 -10.72 8.44 14.13
C PRO A 9 -9.66 7.33 14.01
N LEU A 10 -9.73 6.54 12.94
CA LEU A 10 -8.79 5.46 12.68
C LEU A 10 -7.46 6.04 12.18
N LYS A 11 -6.37 5.85 12.94
CA LYS A 11 -5.02 6.26 12.55
C LYS A 11 -4.40 5.18 11.67
N ILE A 12 -4.33 5.45 10.37
CA ILE A 12 -3.76 4.53 9.38
C ILE A 12 -2.42 5.06 8.90
N ALA A 13 -1.40 4.22 8.87
CA ALA A 13 -0.10 4.54 8.31
C ALA A 13 0.27 3.60 7.18
N THR A 14 1.04 4.08 6.23
CA THR A 14 1.63 3.28 5.16
C THR A 14 3.05 3.70 4.89
N PHE A 15 3.96 2.75 4.68
CA PHE A 15 5.32 3.04 4.23
C PHE A 15 6.04 1.79 3.70
N ASN A 16 6.94 2.03 2.78
CA ASN A 16 7.84 1.02 2.26
C ASN A 16 8.95 0.73 3.28
N ILE A 17 8.93 -0.45 3.91
CA ILE A 17 9.87 -0.82 4.99
C ILE A 17 11.23 -1.25 4.45
N ASN A 18 11.31 -1.63 3.17
CA ASN A 18 12.54 -2.06 2.51
C ASN A 18 13.36 -3.07 3.35
N ASN A 19 12.80 -4.26 3.54
CA ASN A 19 13.26 -5.38 4.38
C ASN A 19 12.90 -5.24 5.87
N ILE A 20 11.82 -5.91 6.24
CA ILE A 20 11.25 -5.81 7.60
C ILE A 20 12.20 -6.32 8.67
N ASN A 21 12.95 -7.42 8.44
CA ASN A 21 13.85 -7.96 9.46
C ASN A 21 15.05 -7.05 9.73
N LYS A 22 15.57 -6.39 8.69
CA LYS A 22 16.65 -5.42 8.87
C LYS A 22 16.23 -4.15 9.62
N ARG A 23 14.95 -3.82 9.57
CA ARG A 23 14.38 -2.60 10.16
C ARG A 23 13.42 -2.87 11.30
N LEU A 24 13.38 -4.11 11.79
CA LEU A 24 12.43 -4.53 12.83
C LEU A 24 12.53 -3.67 14.08
N HIS A 25 13.75 -3.40 14.56
CA HIS A 25 13.97 -2.55 15.74
C HIS A 25 13.38 -1.14 15.55
N ASN A 26 13.62 -0.52 14.39
CA ASN A 26 13.10 0.81 14.09
C ASN A 26 11.58 0.79 13.97
N LEU A 27 11.02 -0.24 13.32
CA LEU A 27 9.57 -0.44 13.21
C LEU A 27 8.93 -0.56 14.60
N MET A 28 9.49 -1.41 15.46
CA MET A 28 8.97 -1.63 16.82
C MET A 28 9.01 -0.36 17.66
N ALA A 29 10.12 0.38 17.63
CA ALA A 29 10.24 1.65 18.33
C ALA A 29 9.23 2.69 17.83
N TRP A 30 8.99 2.75 16.52
CA TRP A 30 8.01 3.64 15.93
C TRP A 30 6.57 3.22 16.27
N LEU A 31 6.25 1.92 16.21
CA LEU A 31 4.93 1.39 16.60
C LEU A 31 4.60 1.70 18.06
N ALA A 32 5.59 1.53 18.98
CA ALA A 32 5.41 1.83 20.39
C ALA A 32 5.14 3.32 20.64
N ARG A 33 5.79 4.21 19.88
CA ARG A 33 5.63 5.66 20.02
C ARG A 33 4.36 6.19 19.37
N GLU A 34 4.13 5.83 18.12
CA GLU A 34 3.06 6.42 17.30
C GLU A 34 1.69 5.73 17.46
N GLN A 35 1.71 4.46 17.84
CA GLN A 35 0.53 3.63 18.09
C GLN A 35 -0.56 3.77 17.01
N PRO A 36 -0.24 3.63 15.70
CA PRO A 36 -1.27 3.63 14.67
C PRO A 36 -2.21 2.43 14.86
N ASP A 37 -3.48 2.60 14.51
CA ASP A 37 -4.47 1.51 14.56
C ASP A 37 -4.22 0.49 13.45
N VAL A 38 -3.79 0.96 12.27
CA VAL A 38 -3.45 0.12 11.12
C VAL A 38 -2.15 0.58 10.47
N VAL A 39 -1.33 -0.40 10.04
CA VAL A 39 -0.09 -0.14 9.30
C VAL A 39 -0.04 -1.01 8.05
N CYS A 40 0.11 -0.38 6.89
CA CYS A 40 0.32 -1.04 5.61
C CYS A 40 1.81 -0.96 5.24
N LEU A 41 2.45 -2.12 5.08
CA LEU A 41 3.89 -2.20 4.78
C LEU A 41 4.10 -2.75 3.38
N GLN A 42 5.12 -2.23 2.69
CA GLN A 42 5.57 -2.70 1.38
C GLN A 42 7.06 -3.06 1.43
N GLU A 43 7.51 -3.87 0.47
CA GLU A 43 8.87 -4.39 0.38
C GLU A 43 9.33 -5.14 1.64
N LEU A 44 8.52 -6.09 2.11
CA LEU A 44 8.89 -6.93 3.26
C LEU A 44 10.21 -7.66 3.03
N LYS A 45 10.46 -8.12 1.79
CA LYS A 45 11.68 -8.82 1.35
C LYS A 45 12.06 -10.01 2.24
N VAL A 46 11.05 -10.74 2.70
CA VAL A 46 11.18 -11.94 3.51
C VAL A 46 10.21 -13.02 3.04
N GLU A 47 10.59 -14.29 3.17
CA GLU A 47 9.69 -15.40 2.95
C GLU A 47 8.51 -15.38 3.95
N GLN A 48 7.39 -15.97 3.57
CA GLN A 48 6.17 -16.02 4.39
C GLN A 48 6.44 -16.42 5.86
N ARG A 49 7.24 -17.45 6.06
CA ARG A 49 7.59 -17.97 7.39
C ARG A 49 8.58 -17.13 8.19
N ALA A 50 9.32 -16.24 7.52
CA ALA A 50 10.35 -15.39 8.14
C ALA A 50 9.81 -14.01 8.56
N PHE A 51 8.52 -13.78 8.42
CA PHE A 51 7.87 -12.58 8.90
C PHE A 51 7.88 -12.53 10.44
N PRO A 52 8.26 -11.41 11.08
CA PRO A 52 8.47 -11.32 12.53
C PRO A 52 7.16 -11.16 13.33
N ALA A 53 6.17 -12.03 13.08
CA ALA A 53 4.83 -11.91 13.65
C ALA A 53 4.82 -11.97 15.18
N SER A 54 5.73 -12.73 15.82
CA SER A 54 5.80 -12.82 17.29
C SER A 54 6.17 -11.47 17.90
N ALA A 55 7.26 -10.86 17.42
CA ALA A 55 7.73 -9.57 17.94
C ALA A 55 6.67 -8.45 17.77
N LEU A 56 5.91 -8.48 16.69
CA LEU A 56 4.83 -7.51 16.48
C LEU A 56 3.64 -7.77 17.41
N ARG A 57 3.32 -9.04 17.69
CA ARG A 57 2.27 -9.42 18.66
C ARG A 57 2.61 -8.94 20.08
N ASP A 58 3.86 -9.00 20.48
CA ASP A 58 4.30 -8.53 21.81
C ASP A 58 4.06 -7.02 22.01
N LEU A 59 3.91 -6.27 20.90
CA LEU A 59 3.51 -4.85 20.89
C LEU A 59 2.00 -4.63 20.65
N GLY A 60 1.19 -5.71 20.68
CA GLY A 60 -0.25 -5.63 20.46
C GLY A 60 -0.68 -5.58 18.99
N TYR A 61 0.24 -5.79 18.04
CA TYR A 61 -0.10 -5.80 16.60
C TYR A 61 -0.28 -7.21 16.07
N ARG A 62 -1.40 -7.46 15.42
CA ARG A 62 -1.67 -8.67 14.65
C ARG A 62 -1.71 -8.32 13.17
N GLY A 63 -1.48 -9.29 12.28
CA GLY A 63 -1.38 -8.95 10.87
C GLY A 63 -1.68 -10.08 9.92
N VAL A 64 -1.97 -9.67 8.69
CA VAL A 64 -1.96 -10.51 7.50
C VAL A 64 -0.84 -10.05 6.58
N TRP A 65 -0.14 -10.97 5.94
CA TRP A 65 0.98 -10.64 5.08
C TRP A 65 1.15 -11.63 3.95
N LEU A 66 1.83 -11.18 2.91
CA LEU A 66 2.31 -11.99 1.81
C LEU A 66 3.82 -11.78 1.70
N GLY A 67 4.57 -12.83 2.05
CA GLY A 67 6.03 -12.80 1.99
C GLY A 67 6.53 -13.29 0.64
N GLU A 68 7.61 -12.68 0.17
CA GLU A 68 8.33 -13.10 -1.03
C GLU A 68 9.83 -12.90 -0.82
N ARG A 69 10.63 -13.88 -1.26
CA ARG A 69 12.08 -13.80 -1.09
C ARG A 69 12.68 -12.71 -1.95
N SER A 70 13.59 -11.93 -1.38
CA SER A 70 14.44 -10.91 -2.04
C SER A 70 13.76 -9.59 -2.42
N TRP A 71 12.55 -9.64 -3.00
CA TRP A 71 11.83 -8.47 -3.53
C TRP A 71 10.43 -8.40 -2.92
N ASN A 72 9.58 -7.55 -3.30
CA ASN A 72 8.17 -7.52 -2.95
C ASN A 72 7.82 -7.79 -1.45
N GLY A 73 6.61 -8.24 -1.22
CA GLY A 73 6.03 -8.53 0.09
C GLY A 73 5.24 -7.35 0.64
N VAL A 74 4.00 -7.62 1.05
CA VAL A 74 3.08 -6.62 1.59
C VAL A 74 2.44 -7.15 2.88
N ALA A 75 2.12 -6.23 3.81
CA ALA A 75 1.43 -6.58 5.05
C ALA A 75 0.40 -5.51 5.44
N ILE A 76 -0.60 -5.94 6.18
CA ILE A 76 -1.52 -5.08 6.95
C ILE A 76 -1.43 -5.53 8.39
N LEU A 77 -1.00 -4.64 9.28
CA LEU A 77 -0.97 -4.83 10.72
C LEU A 77 -2.13 -4.05 11.34
N ALA A 78 -2.78 -4.62 12.35
CA ALA A 78 -3.81 -3.95 13.13
C ALA A 78 -3.50 -4.04 14.61
N ARG A 79 -3.71 -2.94 15.34
CA ARG A 79 -3.48 -2.86 16.78
C ARG A 79 -4.71 -3.39 17.52
N GLU A 80 -4.49 -4.30 18.47
CA GLU A 80 -5.51 -4.86 19.38
C GLU A 80 -6.69 -5.57 18.70
N CYS A 81 -6.60 -5.86 17.40
CA CYS A 81 -7.60 -6.65 16.69
C CYS A 81 -6.94 -7.51 15.60
N ASP A 82 -7.66 -8.54 15.15
CA ASP A 82 -7.22 -9.39 14.04
C ASP A 82 -7.77 -8.83 12.71
N PRO A 83 -6.90 -8.44 11.76
CA PRO A 83 -7.36 -8.12 10.41
C PRO A 83 -7.92 -9.38 9.73
N VAL A 84 -9.08 -9.26 9.11
CA VAL A 84 -9.70 -10.36 8.38
C VAL A 84 -9.28 -10.28 6.92
N LEU A 85 -8.43 -11.22 6.48
CA LEU A 85 -7.97 -11.28 5.09
C LEU A 85 -9.17 -11.48 4.14
N THR A 86 -9.35 -10.57 3.21
CA THR A 86 -10.40 -10.64 2.17
C THR A 86 -9.83 -11.02 0.82
N ARG A 87 -8.58 -10.62 0.54
CA ARG A 87 -7.92 -10.91 -0.74
C ARG A 87 -6.40 -10.91 -0.62
N SER A 88 -5.76 -11.86 -1.31
CA SER A 88 -4.28 -12.05 -1.29
C SER A 88 -3.60 -11.80 -2.65
N SER A 89 -4.31 -11.28 -3.64
CA SER A 89 -3.76 -10.93 -4.96
C SER A 89 -4.64 -9.90 -5.64
N LEU A 90 -4.06 -9.08 -6.51
CA LEU A 90 -4.83 -8.20 -7.38
C LEU A 90 -5.56 -9.01 -8.46
N PRO A 91 -6.88 -8.83 -8.66
CA PRO A 91 -7.62 -9.51 -9.72
C PRO A 91 -7.10 -9.19 -11.14
N GLY A 92 -7.58 -9.96 -12.12
CA GLY A 92 -7.35 -9.69 -13.55
C GLY A 92 -6.18 -10.45 -14.17
N ASP A 93 -5.32 -11.10 -13.40
CA ASP A 93 -4.28 -12.00 -13.92
C ASP A 93 -4.01 -13.15 -12.95
N LEU A 94 -4.42 -14.35 -13.33
CA LEU A 94 -4.23 -15.57 -12.52
C LEU A 94 -2.77 -16.07 -12.51
N ASN A 95 -1.92 -15.55 -13.40
CA ASN A 95 -0.50 -15.91 -13.46
C ASN A 95 0.39 -14.97 -12.64
N ASP A 96 -0.13 -13.84 -12.18
CA ASP A 96 0.60 -12.94 -11.29
C ASP A 96 0.79 -13.59 -9.92
N ARG A 97 2.03 -13.97 -9.61
CA ARG A 97 2.43 -14.61 -8.35
C ARG A 97 3.17 -13.66 -7.42
N GLN A 98 3.31 -12.39 -7.80
CA GLN A 98 4.07 -11.44 -7.01
C GLN A 98 3.28 -10.96 -5.79
N SER A 99 3.94 -10.89 -4.65
CA SER A 99 3.37 -10.44 -3.37
C SER A 99 3.29 -8.91 -3.32
N ARG A 100 2.37 -8.31 -4.11
CA ARG A 100 2.24 -6.86 -4.28
C ARG A 100 0.91 -6.29 -3.84
N TYR A 101 -0.06 -7.12 -3.52
CA TYR A 101 -1.40 -6.70 -3.14
C TYR A 101 -1.98 -7.61 -2.06
N ILE A 102 -2.47 -7.00 -0.99
CA ILE A 102 -3.24 -7.68 0.05
C ILE A 102 -4.38 -6.77 0.50
N GLU A 103 -5.50 -7.37 0.86
CA GLU A 103 -6.71 -6.68 1.28
C GLU A 103 -7.27 -7.33 2.55
N ALA A 104 -7.63 -6.53 3.53
CA ALA A 104 -8.19 -7.01 4.78
C ALA A 104 -9.24 -6.04 5.34
N ALA A 105 -10.24 -6.59 6.03
CA ALA A 105 -11.18 -5.81 6.81
C ALA A 105 -10.65 -5.59 8.24
N VAL A 106 -10.64 -4.34 8.68
CA VAL A 106 -10.24 -3.91 10.02
C VAL A 106 -11.28 -2.94 10.57
N ASN A 107 -11.95 -3.30 11.65
CA ASN A 107 -12.94 -2.45 12.32
C ASN A 107 -14.02 -1.86 11.37
N GLY A 108 -14.48 -2.63 10.38
CA GLY A 108 -15.49 -2.20 9.42
C GLY A 108 -14.99 -1.37 8.24
N VAL A 109 -13.68 -1.18 8.13
CA VAL A 109 -13.02 -0.53 6.99
C VAL A 109 -12.27 -1.58 6.18
N LEU A 110 -12.43 -1.58 4.87
CA LEU A 110 -11.64 -2.39 3.96
C LEU A 110 -10.34 -1.66 3.64
N ILE A 111 -9.22 -2.30 3.90
CA ILE A 111 -7.88 -1.70 3.77
C ILE A 111 -7.05 -2.54 2.83
N THR A 112 -6.35 -1.88 1.91
CA THR A 112 -5.37 -2.55 1.04
C THR A 112 -3.96 -2.12 1.39
N SER A 113 -2.98 -3.02 1.19
CA SER A 113 -1.57 -2.66 1.10
C SER A 113 -1.08 -2.97 -0.29
N ILE A 114 -0.70 -1.92 -1.01
CA ILE A 114 -0.34 -1.94 -2.44
C ILE A 114 1.15 -1.70 -2.60
N TYR A 115 1.82 -2.52 -3.39
CA TYR A 115 3.18 -2.28 -3.87
C TYR A 115 3.19 -2.33 -5.40
N LEU A 116 2.82 -1.22 -6.03
CA LEU A 116 2.75 -1.09 -7.49
C LEU A 116 4.13 -1.30 -8.11
N PRO A 117 4.28 -2.05 -9.22
CA PRO A 117 5.57 -2.26 -9.86
C PRO A 117 6.31 -0.95 -10.16
N ASN A 118 7.62 -0.92 -9.91
CA ASN A 118 8.45 0.26 -10.16
C ASN A 118 8.49 0.64 -11.65
N GLY A 119 8.69 -0.34 -12.53
CA GLY A 119 8.68 -0.15 -13.98
C GLY A 119 10.03 0.23 -14.60
N ASN A 120 11.08 0.45 -13.82
CA ASN A 120 12.41 0.74 -14.38
C ASN A 120 13.21 -0.55 -14.70
N PRO A 121 14.07 -0.54 -15.72
CA PRO A 121 14.25 0.53 -16.68
C PRO A 121 13.09 0.64 -17.67
N GLN A 122 12.87 1.83 -18.20
CA GLN A 122 11.87 2.09 -19.24
C GLN A 122 12.59 2.78 -20.44
N PRO A 123 12.07 2.61 -21.69
CA PRO A 123 10.95 1.71 -22.06
C PRO A 123 11.36 0.24 -21.94
N GLY A 124 10.36 -0.65 -21.85
CA GLY A 124 10.59 -2.11 -21.88
C GLY A 124 9.63 -2.91 -21.00
N PRO A 125 9.84 -4.25 -20.93
CA PRO A 125 8.85 -5.17 -20.35
C PRO A 125 8.46 -4.86 -18.90
N LYS A 126 9.36 -4.28 -18.10
CA LYS A 126 9.04 -3.90 -16.72
C LYS A 126 8.06 -2.72 -16.67
N PHE A 127 8.19 -1.80 -17.61
CA PHE A 127 7.27 -0.66 -17.72
C PHE A 127 5.91 -1.11 -18.24
N ASP A 128 5.88 -1.97 -19.25
CA ASP A 128 4.66 -2.56 -19.78
C ASP A 128 3.91 -3.34 -18.70
N PHE A 129 4.61 -4.16 -17.92
CA PHE A 129 4.05 -4.86 -16.76
C PHE A 129 3.47 -3.90 -15.71
N LYS A 130 4.19 -2.82 -15.40
CA LYS A 130 3.70 -1.77 -14.48
C LYS A 130 2.37 -1.18 -14.97
N LEU A 131 2.29 -0.82 -16.24
CA LEU A 131 1.08 -0.21 -16.79
C LEU A 131 -0.09 -1.20 -16.81
N ALA A 132 0.14 -2.44 -17.23
CA ALA A 132 -0.88 -3.50 -17.19
C ALA A 132 -1.35 -3.79 -15.75
N TRP A 133 -0.43 -3.80 -14.78
CA TRP A 133 -0.78 -3.96 -13.37
C TRP A 133 -1.62 -2.79 -12.85
N PHE A 134 -1.32 -1.57 -13.30
CA PHE A 134 -2.07 -0.37 -12.92
C PHE A 134 -3.50 -0.40 -13.51
N GLU A 135 -3.69 -0.88 -14.75
CA GLU A 135 -5.04 -1.04 -15.32
C GLU A 135 -5.88 -1.99 -14.45
N ARG A 136 -5.33 -3.13 -14.05
CA ARG A 136 -6.01 -4.06 -13.14
C ARG A 136 -6.38 -3.41 -11.79
N LEU A 137 -5.49 -2.57 -11.26
CA LEU A 137 -5.78 -1.83 -10.03
C LEU A 137 -6.93 -0.84 -10.23
N ILE A 138 -6.97 -0.12 -11.34
CA ILE A 138 -8.05 0.82 -11.69
C ILE A 138 -9.39 0.07 -11.79
N GLU A 139 -9.42 -1.07 -12.48
CA GLU A 139 -10.63 -1.90 -12.61
C GLU A 139 -11.11 -2.39 -11.23
N HIS A 140 -10.21 -2.93 -10.43
CA HIS A 140 -10.56 -3.42 -9.09
C HIS A 140 -11.00 -2.29 -8.14
N ALA A 141 -10.33 -1.14 -8.19
CA ALA A 141 -10.70 0.04 -7.39
C ALA A 141 -12.13 0.54 -7.72
N ALA A 142 -12.54 0.46 -8.98
CA ALA A 142 -13.92 0.78 -9.38
C ALA A 142 -14.94 -0.18 -8.74
N GLU A 143 -14.60 -1.46 -8.59
CA GLU A 143 -15.47 -2.43 -7.91
C GLU A 143 -15.52 -2.16 -6.39
N LEU A 144 -14.39 -1.77 -5.78
CA LEU A 144 -14.34 -1.43 -4.36
C LEU A 144 -15.23 -0.23 -4.02
N ILE A 145 -15.29 0.79 -4.87
CA ILE A 145 -16.21 1.94 -4.68
C ILE A 145 -17.67 1.47 -4.67
N LYS A 146 -18.03 0.54 -5.56
CA LYS A 146 -19.40 0.00 -5.64
C LYS A 146 -19.81 -0.83 -4.43
N ALA A 147 -18.85 -1.35 -3.68
CA ALA A 147 -19.13 -2.18 -2.50
C ALA A 147 -19.84 -1.44 -1.36
N GLY A 148 -19.86 -0.10 -1.37
CA GLY A 148 -20.62 0.73 -0.43
C GLY A 148 -20.09 0.68 1.01
N VAL A 149 -18.86 0.23 1.22
CA VAL A 149 -18.17 0.22 2.51
C VAL A 149 -17.00 1.22 2.49
N PRO A 150 -16.57 1.73 3.65
CA PRO A 150 -15.37 2.54 3.70
C PRO A 150 -14.15 1.76 3.22
N VAL A 151 -13.38 2.32 2.28
CA VAL A 151 -12.19 1.68 1.69
C VAL A 151 -10.99 2.62 1.78
N VAL A 152 -9.84 2.06 2.12
CA VAL A 152 -8.54 2.76 2.08
C VAL A 152 -7.58 2.00 1.18
N LEU A 153 -7.19 2.63 0.09
CA LEU A 153 -6.14 2.14 -0.82
C LEU A 153 -4.79 2.71 -0.37
N ALA A 154 -4.13 2.03 0.56
CA ALA A 154 -2.83 2.44 1.08
C ALA A 154 -1.69 1.73 0.35
N GLY A 155 -0.52 2.38 0.21
CA GLY A 155 0.64 1.70 -0.35
C GLY A 155 1.64 2.59 -1.07
N ASP A 156 2.60 1.93 -1.70
CA ASP A 156 3.61 2.53 -2.57
C ASP A 156 3.16 2.38 -4.04
N TYR A 157 2.68 3.47 -4.60
CA TYR A 157 2.17 3.50 -5.98
C TYR A 157 3.27 3.59 -7.04
N ASN A 158 4.52 3.82 -6.63
CA ASN A 158 5.63 4.04 -7.58
C ASN A 158 5.29 5.04 -8.69
N VAL A 159 4.57 6.10 -8.34
CA VAL A 159 4.23 7.23 -9.21
C VAL A 159 4.61 8.52 -8.50
N VAL A 160 5.14 9.46 -9.26
CA VAL A 160 5.37 10.83 -8.84
C VAL A 160 4.32 11.70 -9.55
N PRO A 161 3.20 12.01 -8.92
CA PRO A 161 2.09 12.71 -9.56
C PRO A 161 2.50 14.11 -10.04
N THR A 162 3.22 14.86 -9.21
CA THR A 162 3.65 16.24 -9.50
C THR A 162 5.13 16.43 -9.21
N VAL A 163 5.67 17.56 -9.64
CA VAL A 163 7.07 17.95 -9.36
C VAL A 163 7.31 18.24 -7.87
N GLN A 164 6.28 18.39 -7.08
CA GLN A 164 6.36 18.59 -5.64
C GLN A 164 6.57 17.28 -4.88
N ASP A 165 6.26 16.13 -5.52
CA ASP A 165 6.34 14.79 -4.94
C ASP A 165 7.69 14.12 -5.16
N ILE A 166 8.69 14.84 -5.63
CA ILE A 166 10.02 14.30 -5.86
C ILE A 166 11.12 15.33 -5.54
N TYR A 167 12.20 14.84 -4.96
CA TYR A 167 13.42 15.64 -4.82
C TYR A 167 14.02 15.96 -6.19
N PRO A 168 14.47 17.20 -6.46
CA PRO A 168 15.15 17.55 -7.69
C PRO A 168 16.46 16.74 -7.79
N THR A 169 16.52 15.80 -8.71
CA THR A 169 17.72 15.02 -9.03
C THR A 169 18.20 15.35 -10.44
N ARG A 170 19.46 15.05 -10.73
CA ARG A 170 20.10 15.46 -12.00
C ARG A 170 19.56 14.78 -13.26
N SER A 171 18.77 13.71 -13.13
CA SER A 171 18.23 12.98 -14.29
C SER A 171 16.95 12.23 -13.88
N LEU A 172 15.82 12.77 -14.26
CA LEU A 172 14.51 12.14 -14.08
C LEU A 172 13.93 11.62 -15.41
N ASP A 173 14.46 12.05 -16.56
CA ASP A 173 13.85 11.87 -17.88
C ASP A 173 13.51 10.41 -18.23
N ASN A 174 14.31 9.48 -17.75
CA ASN A 174 14.15 8.05 -18.00
C ASN A 174 13.55 7.28 -16.80
N ASN A 175 12.92 7.97 -15.84
CA ASN A 175 12.34 7.30 -14.67
C ASN A 175 10.87 6.94 -14.90
N ALA A 176 10.52 5.66 -14.76
CA ALA A 176 9.16 5.15 -14.93
C ALA A 176 8.12 5.83 -14.03
N LEU A 177 8.52 6.33 -12.86
CA LEU A 177 7.63 6.96 -11.89
C LEU A 177 7.05 8.29 -12.37
N ILE A 178 7.78 9.00 -13.23
CA ILE A 178 7.38 10.34 -13.73
C ILE A 178 6.82 10.30 -15.14
N GLN A 179 6.85 9.13 -15.81
CA GLN A 179 6.37 9.04 -17.20
C GLN A 179 4.89 9.46 -17.31
N PRO A 180 4.52 10.13 -18.41
CA PRO A 180 3.13 10.57 -18.63
C PRO A 180 2.12 9.44 -18.44
N GLN A 181 2.42 8.23 -18.90
CA GLN A 181 1.54 7.06 -18.78
C GLN A 181 1.29 6.68 -17.32
N SER A 182 2.33 6.70 -16.45
CA SER A 182 2.20 6.43 -15.03
C SER A 182 1.32 7.48 -14.35
N ARG A 183 1.54 8.75 -14.66
CA ARG A 183 0.74 9.88 -14.13
C ARG A 183 -0.71 9.84 -14.61
N GLN A 184 -0.93 9.52 -15.88
CA GLN A 184 -2.28 9.38 -16.44
C GLN A 184 -3.06 8.23 -15.80
N ALA A 185 -2.40 7.08 -15.56
CA ALA A 185 -3.01 5.96 -14.86
C ALA A 185 -3.41 6.35 -13.42
N TYR A 186 -2.55 7.04 -12.68
CA TYR A 186 -2.86 7.55 -11.35
C TYR A 186 -4.01 8.58 -11.37
N ALA A 187 -4.01 9.49 -12.32
CA ALA A 187 -5.10 10.46 -12.49
C ALA A 187 -6.45 9.79 -12.81
N ARG A 188 -6.46 8.73 -13.62
CA ARG A 188 -7.67 7.93 -13.90
C ARG A 188 -8.18 7.19 -12.67
N LEU A 189 -7.28 6.67 -11.84
CA LEU A 189 -7.65 6.07 -10.55
C LEU A 189 -8.39 7.11 -9.69
N LEU A 190 -7.82 8.29 -9.50
CA LEU A 190 -8.45 9.36 -8.71
C LEU A 190 -9.77 9.85 -9.31
N ALA A 191 -9.88 9.91 -10.64
CA ALA A 191 -11.09 10.34 -11.34
C ALA A 191 -12.32 9.43 -11.10
N GLN A 192 -12.13 8.24 -10.54
CA GLN A 192 -13.22 7.37 -10.10
C GLN A 192 -13.94 7.86 -8.83
N GLY A 193 -13.43 8.91 -8.16
CA GLY A 193 -13.96 9.43 -6.91
C GLY A 193 -13.07 9.18 -5.69
N TRP A 194 -11.88 8.62 -5.88
CA TRP A 194 -10.89 8.48 -4.80
C TRP A 194 -10.30 9.84 -4.40
N THR A 195 -10.00 9.98 -3.13
CA THR A 195 -9.31 11.16 -2.59
C THR A 195 -7.87 10.81 -2.26
N ASP A 196 -6.90 11.50 -2.85
CA ASP A 196 -5.53 11.52 -2.34
C ASP A 196 -5.51 12.30 -1.03
N ALA A 197 -5.49 11.57 0.08
CA ALA A 197 -5.59 12.14 1.42
C ALA A 197 -4.39 13.05 1.74
N LEU A 198 -3.18 12.65 1.31
CA LEU A 198 -1.97 13.42 1.56
C LEU A 198 -2.00 14.74 0.81
N ARG A 199 -2.34 14.72 -0.47
CA ARG A 199 -2.42 15.91 -1.30
C ARG A 199 -3.59 16.82 -0.89
N LYS A 200 -4.69 16.25 -0.40
CA LYS A 200 -5.81 17.03 0.15
C LYS A 200 -5.42 17.77 1.42
N LEU A 201 -4.58 17.17 2.28
CA LEU A 201 -4.11 17.80 3.52
C LEU A 201 -2.94 18.77 3.28
N GLN A 202 -2.13 18.52 2.25
CA GLN A 202 -0.94 19.30 1.88
C GLN A 202 -0.99 19.70 0.40
N PRO A 203 -1.91 20.59 -0.02
CA PRO A 203 -2.15 20.90 -1.44
C PRO A 203 -0.90 21.42 -2.17
N GLU A 204 -0.12 22.25 -1.49
CA GLU A 204 1.04 22.95 -2.04
C GLU A 204 2.37 22.50 -1.41
N GLY A 205 2.31 21.63 -0.40
CA GLY A 205 3.48 21.15 0.31
C GLY A 205 4.36 20.25 -0.57
N ARG A 206 5.68 20.42 -0.49
CA ARG A 206 6.62 19.43 -0.98
C ARG A 206 6.64 18.27 0.03
N LEU A 207 6.44 17.06 -0.46
CA LEU A 207 6.34 15.83 0.34
C LEU A 207 7.66 15.08 0.39
#